data_a5029f2f06a7aae1e003ec36f0fbad3e
#
_entry.id   a5029f2f06a7aae1e003ec36f0fbad3e
#
_cell.length_a   1.000
_cell.length_b   1.000
_cell.length_c   1.000
_cell.angle_alpha   90.00
_cell.angle_beta   90.00
_cell.angle_gamma   90.00
#
_symmetry.space_group_name_H-M   'P 1'
#
loop_
_entity.id
_entity.type
_entity.pdbx_description
1 polymer ?
#
loop_
_entity_poly.entity_id
_entity_poly.type
_entity_poly.pdbx_seq_one_letter_code
_entity_poly.pdbx_strand_id
1 'polypeptide(L)'
;MLPWIKLDEATVPGGGALRLMQRGGEFSIMSGTIELMNSRLSGSEEALARLTCARLARRENPRLLIGGLGMGFTLRAALEEIG
;
A
#
# COMPACT_ATOMS: atom_id res chain seq x y z
N MET A 1 -18.09 -15.83 10.60
CA MET A 1 -16.89 -15.49 9.79
C MET A 1 -17.33 -14.88 8.48
N LEU A 2 -16.77 -13.73 8.11
CA LEU A 2 -17.10 -13.08 6.86
C LEU A 2 -16.31 -13.73 5.71
N PRO A 3 -16.95 -14.00 4.55
CA PRO A 3 -16.23 -14.51 3.40
C PRO A 3 -15.43 -13.42 2.70
N TRP A 4 -14.39 -13.81 1.96
CA TRP A 4 -13.70 -12.93 1.05
C TRP A 4 -14.53 -12.68 -0.19
N ILE A 5 -14.61 -11.43 -0.62
CA ILE A 5 -15.35 -11.01 -1.80
C ILE A 5 -14.34 -10.42 -2.80
N LYS A 6 -14.42 -10.86 -4.06
CA LYS A 6 -13.60 -10.28 -5.13
C LYS A 6 -14.21 -8.96 -5.55
N LEU A 7 -13.45 -7.86 -5.41
CA LEU A 7 -13.87 -6.53 -5.82
C LEU A 7 -13.48 -6.23 -7.26
N ASP A 8 -12.29 -6.65 -7.67
CA ASP A 8 -11.76 -6.36 -9.00
C ASP A 8 -10.69 -7.36 -9.38
N GLU A 9 -10.36 -7.39 -10.66
CA GLU A 9 -9.36 -8.30 -11.21
C GLU A 9 -8.66 -7.63 -12.37
N ALA A 10 -7.33 -7.79 -12.44
CA ALA A 10 -6.51 -7.28 -13.53
C ALA A 10 -5.63 -8.38 -14.07
N THR A 11 -5.58 -8.51 -15.40
CA THR A 11 -4.70 -9.47 -16.06
C THR A 11 -3.32 -8.88 -16.22
N VAL A 12 -2.30 -9.63 -15.82
CA VAL A 12 -0.90 -9.21 -15.96
C VAL A 12 -0.39 -9.74 -17.30
N PRO A 13 0.16 -8.90 -18.19
CA PRO A 13 0.73 -9.35 -19.45
C PRO A 13 1.81 -10.41 -19.22
N GLY A 14 1.67 -11.58 -19.85
CA GLY A 14 2.59 -12.69 -19.68
C GLY A 14 2.50 -13.44 -18.35
N GLY A 15 1.58 -13.07 -17.48
CA GLY A 15 1.38 -13.69 -16.17
C GLY A 15 -0.07 -14.07 -15.94
N GLY A 16 -0.43 -14.28 -14.68
CA GLY A 16 -1.78 -14.58 -14.26
C GLY A 16 -2.61 -13.32 -14.02
N ALA A 17 -3.60 -13.41 -13.15
CA ALA A 17 -4.45 -12.30 -12.78
C ALA A 17 -4.16 -11.86 -11.35
N LEU A 18 -4.25 -10.56 -11.12
CA LEU A 18 -4.26 -9.98 -9.77
C LEU A 18 -5.71 -9.77 -9.36
N ARG A 19 -6.04 -10.14 -8.13
CA ARG A 19 -7.40 -9.99 -7.60
C ARG A 19 -7.36 -9.08 -6.38
N LEU A 20 -8.24 -8.09 -6.35
CA LEU A 20 -8.47 -7.28 -5.16
C LEU A 20 -9.62 -7.90 -4.39
N MET A 21 -9.36 -8.31 -3.16
CA MET A 21 -10.31 -8.99 -2.29
C MET A 21 -10.64 -8.13 -1.08
N GLN A 22 -11.85 -8.29 -0.57
CA GLN A 22 -12.30 -7.61 0.65
C GLN A 22 -12.97 -8.60 1.60
N ARG A 23 -12.68 -8.45 2.89
CA ARG A 23 -13.39 -9.14 3.97
C ARG A 23 -13.62 -8.13 5.10
N GLY A 24 -14.88 -7.68 5.28
CA GLY A 24 -15.17 -6.61 6.22
C GLY A 24 -14.39 -5.35 5.86
N GLY A 25 -13.61 -4.82 6.80
CA GLY A 25 -12.74 -3.66 6.57
C GLY A 25 -11.35 -4.01 6.05
N GLU A 26 -11.06 -5.29 5.77
CA GLU A 26 -9.75 -5.73 5.32
C GLU A 26 -9.70 -5.88 3.81
N PHE A 27 -8.57 -5.52 3.21
CA PHE A 27 -8.31 -5.67 1.78
C PHE A 27 -7.08 -6.54 1.56
N SER A 28 -7.08 -7.30 0.47
CA SER A 28 -5.96 -8.16 0.09
C SER A 28 -5.79 -8.15 -1.43
N ILE A 29 -4.54 -8.14 -1.88
CA ILE A 29 -4.21 -8.30 -3.29
C ILE A 29 -3.58 -9.67 -3.45
N MET A 30 -4.21 -10.52 -4.25
CA MET A 30 -3.83 -11.92 -4.46
C MET A 30 -3.32 -12.16 -5.87
N SER A 31 -2.29 -13.00 -5.97
CA SER A 31 -1.84 -13.57 -7.24
C SER A 31 -1.91 -15.10 -7.10
N GLY A 32 -2.94 -15.71 -7.72
CA GLY A 32 -3.22 -17.13 -7.50
C GLY A 32 -3.56 -17.38 -6.03
N THR A 33 -2.78 -18.22 -5.35
CA THR A 33 -2.94 -18.51 -3.93
C THR A 33 -2.00 -17.70 -3.04
N ILE A 34 -1.20 -16.79 -3.64
CA ILE A 34 -0.21 -15.99 -2.92
C ILE A 34 -0.78 -14.61 -2.62
N GLU A 35 -0.77 -14.21 -1.36
CA GLU A 35 -1.11 -12.86 -0.97
C GLU A 35 0.11 -11.97 -1.13
N LEU A 36 0.02 -10.96 -2.02
CA LEU A 36 1.10 -10.03 -2.28
C LEU A 36 1.10 -8.87 -1.28
N MET A 37 -0.07 -8.42 -0.87
CA MET A 37 -0.23 -7.28 0.01
C MET A 37 -1.58 -7.35 0.73
N ASN A 38 -1.64 -6.82 1.95
CA ASN A 38 -2.91 -6.68 2.68
C ASN A 38 -2.93 -5.37 3.47
N SER A 39 -4.11 -4.94 3.87
CA SER A 39 -4.31 -3.70 4.60
C SER A 39 -4.02 -3.81 6.10
N ARG A 40 -3.83 -5.02 6.62
CA ARG A 40 -3.56 -5.25 8.05
C ARG A 40 -2.10 -4.98 8.42
N LEU A 41 -1.18 -5.14 7.46
CA LEU A 41 0.26 -5.04 7.68
C LEU A 41 0.83 -3.85 6.90
N SER A 42 0.65 -2.65 7.45
CA SER A 42 1.10 -1.41 6.83
C SER A 42 2.16 -0.66 7.66
N GLY A 43 2.56 -1.22 8.81
CA GLY A 43 3.45 -0.52 9.74
C GLY A 43 4.80 -0.16 9.16
N SER A 44 5.42 -1.05 8.38
CA SER A 44 6.73 -0.78 7.77
C SER A 44 6.66 0.30 6.69
N GLU A 45 5.61 0.32 5.87
CA GLU A 45 5.39 1.35 4.85
C GLU A 45 5.17 2.72 5.48
N GLU A 46 4.38 2.77 6.55
CA GLU A 46 4.12 4.00 7.28
C GLU A 46 5.37 4.49 8.00
N ALA A 47 6.14 3.59 8.64
CA ALA A 47 7.38 3.93 9.31
C ALA A 47 8.42 4.47 8.34
N LEU A 48 8.52 3.90 7.13
CA LEU A 48 9.43 4.39 6.10
C LEU A 48 9.17 5.87 5.79
N ALA A 49 7.92 6.24 5.62
CA ALA A 49 7.54 7.62 5.35
C ALA A 49 7.81 8.53 6.55
N ARG A 50 7.42 8.12 7.76
CA ARG A 50 7.57 8.94 8.96
C ARG A 50 9.03 9.19 9.32
N LEU A 51 9.87 8.16 9.26
CA LEU A 51 11.30 8.30 9.56
C LEU A 51 12.01 9.17 8.54
N THR A 52 11.67 9.05 7.26
CA THR A 52 12.23 9.88 6.21
C THR A 52 11.79 11.33 6.37
N CYS A 53 10.51 11.60 6.61
CA CYS A 53 10.00 12.95 6.80
C CYS A 53 10.58 13.62 8.06
N ALA A 54 10.84 12.86 9.12
CA ALA A 54 11.47 13.39 10.32
C ALA A 54 12.87 13.97 10.01
N ARG A 55 13.63 13.33 9.11
CA ARG A 55 14.94 13.84 8.67
C ARG A 55 14.82 15.05 7.78
N LEU A 56 13.71 15.27 7.12
CA LEU A 56 13.46 16.38 6.20
C LEU A 56 12.74 17.56 6.86
N ALA A 57 12.41 17.46 8.15
CA ALA A 57 11.56 18.44 8.84
C ALA A 57 12.09 19.88 8.78
N ARG A 58 13.40 20.07 8.61
CA ARG A 58 14.04 21.41 8.54
C ARG A 58 14.30 21.89 7.12
N ARG A 59 13.97 21.09 6.11
CA ARG A 59 14.18 21.47 4.71
C ARG A 59 12.95 22.18 4.16
N GLU A 60 13.18 23.26 3.43
CA GLU A 60 12.14 23.94 2.68
C GLU A 60 11.89 23.21 1.37
N ASN A 61 10.60 23.02 1.02
CA ASN A 61 10.17 22.37 -0.22
C ASN A 61 10.84 21.00 -0.46
N PRO A 62 10.72 20.06 0.49
CA PRO A 62 11.32 18.75 0.32
C PRO A 62 10.65 17.99 -0.83
N ARG A 63 11.44 17.17 -1.53
CA ARG A 63 10.95 16.32 -2.59
C ARG A 63 11.14 14.87 -2.19
N LEU A 64 10.08 14.06 -2.35
CA LEU A 64 10.09 12.64 -2.04
C LEU A 64 9.76 11.81 -3.28
N LEU A 65 10.56 10.77 -3.52
CA LEU A 65 10.25 9.76 -4.52
C LEU A 65 9.76 8.51 -3.80
N ILE A 66 8.55 8.06 -4.13
CA ILE A 66 7.98 6.85 -3.57
C ILE A 66 8.00 5.77 -4.64
N GLY A 67 8.81 4.72 -4.40
CA GLY A 67 8.91 3.58 -5.29
C GLY A 67 7.82 2.56 -4.98
N GLY A 68 6.88 2.40 -5.91
CA GLY A 68 5.75 1.49 -5.73
C GLY A 68 4.63 2.08 -4.89
N LEU A 69 3.44 2.12 -5.42
CA LEU A 69 2.27 2.65 -4.72
C LEU A 69 1.62 1.62 -3.81
N GLY A 70 1.45 0.38 -4.29
CA GLY A 70 0.71 -0.67 -3.57
C GLY A 70 -0.68 -0.20 -3.18
N MET A 71 -0.99 -0.25 -1.89
CA MET A 71 -2.24 0.27 -1.32
C MET A 71 -2.15 1.74 -0.87
N GLY A 72 -1.02 2.41 -1.16
CA GLY A 72 -0.84 3.82 -0.86
C GLY A 72 -0.47 4.16 0.58
N PHE A 73 -0.07 3.18 1.40
CA PHE A 73 0.25 3.44 2.81
C PHE A 73 1.43 4.38 2.98
N THR A 74 2.51 4.16 2.23
CA THR A 74 3.69 5.04 2.31
C THR A 74 3.35 6.44 1.83
N LEU A 75 2.63 6.57 0.73
CA LEU A 75 2.22 7.87 0.20
C LEU A 75 1.33 8.61 1.20
N ARG A 76 0.35 7.94 1.77
CA ARG A 76 -0.56 8.54 2.75
C ARG A 76 0.20 9.03 3.98
N ALA A 77 1.11 8.20 4.52
CA ALA A 77 1.90 8.58 5.69
C ALA A 77 2.82 9.75 5.39
N ALA A 78 3.45 9.80 4.21
CA ALA A 78 4.29 10.91 3.80
C ALA A 78 3.48 12.20 3.70
N LEU A 79 2.29 12.17 3.11
CA LEU A 79 1.41 13.33 2.99
C LEU A 79 0.95 13.83 4.36
N GLU A 80 0.68 12.94 5.31
CA GLU A 80 0.33 13.33 6.68
C GLU A 80 1.47 14.07 7.38
N GLU A 81 2.73 13.68 7.11
CA GLU A 81 3.90 14.30 7.76
C GLU A 81 4.31 15.64 7.16
N ILE A 82 4.18 15.80 5.85
CA ILE A 82 4.65 17.03 5.17
C ILE A 82 3.51 17.96 4.77
N GLY A 83 2.30 17.55 4.99
CA GLY A 83 1.14 18.38 4.79
C GLY A 83 0.61 18.52 3.42
#